data_3a811a616688ab7e0babafd70ded04de
#
_entry.id   3a811a616688ab7e0babafd70ded04de
#
_cell.length_a   1.000
_cell.length_b   1.000
_cell.length_c   1.000
_cell.angle_alpha   90.00
_cell.angle_beta   90.00
_cell.angle_gamma   90.00
#
_symmetry.space_group_name_H-M   'P 1'
#
loop_
_entity.id
_entity.type
_entity.pdbx_description
1 polymer ?
#
loop_
_entity_poly.entity_id
_entity_poly.type
_entity_poly.pdbx_seq_one_letter_code
_entity_poly.pdbx_strand_id
1 'polypeptide(L)'
;VAKGKYLFTSESVSMGHPDKLADQISDSVLDALFAQDPYSRVACETLVTTGLALIAGEITTKANVNYAHIVRDAINRVGYVDDEWGINGSTCNVMVALDEQSKDIAMGVDERSGEGKSIGAGDQGLMFGFACNDTPELMPLPIALSHRIINRLTEARFKKEVDWLRPDSKSQVTVEFDGYRPVAVDTVVVSTQHHPNVTNEQIKDFVINQVILPCLPKELQTRPITYHINPTGKFVIGGPHGDCGLTGRKIIVDTYGGWGRHGGGAFSGKDPTKVDRSAAYMARHVAKNIVAAKLADRCEVQLAYAIGVSQPVSVHVDTQGSGAVPDDQIMKAVLDSFDLSPAGIIKSLDLRRPIFTKTSYGGHFGRNEPEFTWESTAKAAELAKKVKG
;
A
#
# COMPACT_ATOMS: atom_id res chain seq x y z
N VAL A 1 4.90 23.39 -13.76
CA VAL A 1 6.16 22.62 -13.90
C VAL A 1 7.12 23.14 -12.83
N ALA A 2 7.60 22.26 -11.95
CA ALA A 2 8.65 22.61 -11.00
C ALA A 2 9.87 23.08 -11.80
N LYS A 3 10.35 24.30 -11.49
CA LYS A 3 11.55 24.86 -12.15
C LYS A 3 12.71 24.79 -11.18
N GLY A 4 13.85 24.25 -11.63
CA GLY A 4 15.08 24.17 -10.87
C GLY A 4 15.21 22.92 -10.02
N LYS A 5 16.32 22.84 -9.27
CA LYS A 5 16.67 21.71 -8.42
C LYS A 5 16.01 21.79 -7.06
N TYR A 6 15.52 20.63 -6.58
CA TYR A 6 14.95 20.50 -5.25
C TYR A 6 15.14 19.07 -4.73
N LEU A 7 15.00 18.89 -3.41
CA LEU A 7 15.02 17.60 -2.76
C LEU A 7 13.61 17.14 -2.45
N PHE A 8 13.33 15.85 -2.69
CA PHE A 8 12.07 15.21 -2.30
C PHE A 8 12.34 13.90 -1.57
N THR A 9 11.58 13.65 -0.52
CA THR A 9 11.81 12.53 0.39
C THR A 9 10.55 11.69 0.52
N SER A 10 10.73 10.36 0.48
CA SER A 10 9.69 9.39 0.85
C SER A 10 10.24 8.40 1.87
N GLU A 11 9.33 7.83 2.66
CA GLU A 11 9.67 6.80 3.63
C GLU A 11 8.92 5.49 3.37
N SER A 12 9.43 4.40 3.91
CA SER A 12 8.78 3.10 3.97
C SER A 12 9.09 2.41 5.29
N VAL A 13 8.25 1.45 5.66
CA VAL A 13 8.42 0.65 6.86
C VAL A 13 8.26 -0.84 6.55
N SER A 14 8.94 -1.68 7.35
CA SER A 14 8.91 -3.13 7.15
C SER A 14 7.57 -3.76 7.56
N MET A 15 7.38 -5.01 7.17
CA MET A 15 6.25 -5.82 7.61
C MET A 15 6.18 -5.97 9.15
N GLY A 16 7.30 -5.81 9.86
CA GLY A 16 7.38 -5.87 11.32
C GLY A 16 7.11 -4.53 12.02
N HIS A 17 6.94 -3.43 11.31
CA HIS A 17 6.48 -2.18 11.91
C HIS A 17 5.09 -2.37 12.54
N PRO A 18 4.80 -1.83 13.76
CA PRO A 18 3.54 -2.08 14.46
C PRO A 18 2.30 -1.81 13.60
N ASP A 19 2.24 -0.68 12.91
CA ASP A 19 1.11 -0.34 12.04
C ASP A 19 0.99 -1.32 10.85
N LYS A 20 2.11 -1.78 10.27
CA LYS A 20 2.07 -2.76 9.18
C LYS A 20 1.77 -4.18 9.67
N LEU A 21 2.10 -4.51 10.90
CA LEU A 21 1.62 -5.74 11.54
C LEU A 21 0.10 -5.70 11.70
N ALA A 22 -0.46 -4.56 12.15
CA ALA A 22 -1.91 -4.38 12.27
C ALA A 22 -2.61 -4.50 10.89
N ASP A 23 -2.06 -3.88 9.84
CA ASP A 23 -2.57 -4.02 8.48
C ASP A 23 -2.57 -5.48 7.99
N GLN A 24 -1.48 -6.21 8.25
CA GLN A 24 -1.36 -7.63 7.87
C GLN A 24 -2.34 -8.53 8.61
N ILE A 25 -2.63 -8.25 9.88
CA ILE A 25 -3.64 -8.97 10.65
C ILE A 25 -5.02 -8.72 10.04
N SER A 26 -5.38 -7.46 9.80
CA SER A 26 -6.68 -7.08 9.23
C SER A 26 -6.90 -7.69 7.83
N ASP A 27 -5.89 -7.66 6.95
CA ASP A 27 -5.99 -8.27 5.63
C ASP A 27 -5.92 -9.81 5.67
N SER A 28 -5.29 -10.41 6.70
CA SER A 28 -5.34 -11.86 6.88
C SER A 28 -6.72 -12.35 7.29
N VAL A 29 -7.45 -11.55 8.09
CA VAL A 29 -8.87 -11.82 8.40
C VAL A 29 -9.71 -11.75 7.14
N LEU A 30 -9.55 -10.70 6.34
CA LEU A 30 -10.26 -10.53 5.06
C LEU A 30 -10.02 -11.72 4.11
N ASP A 31 -8.76 -12.11 3.90
CA ASP A 31 -8.40 -13.21 3.00
C ASP A 31 -8.95 -14.56 3.49
N ALA A 32 -8.91 -14.82 4.79
CA ALA A 32 -9.47 -16.05 5.35
C ALA A 32 -10.99 -16.16 5.15
N LEU A 33 -11.70 -15.03 5.24
CA LEU A 33 -13.13 -14.97 4.96
C LEU A 33 -13.40 -15.14 3.46
N PHE A 34 -12.67 -14.46 2.59
CA PHE A 34 -12.81 -14.53 1.14
C PHE A 34 -12.51 -15.92 0.57
N ALA A 35 -11.63 -16.68 1.21
CA ALA A 35 -11.37 -18.06 0.82
C ALA A 35 -12.59 -18.98 0.94
N GLN A 36 -13.57 -18.63 1.80
CA GLN A 36 -14.79 -19.41 2.02
C GLN A 36 -16.05 -18.71 1.49
N ASP A 37 -16.12 -17.37 1.58
CA ASP A 37 -17.22 -16.54 1.10
C ASP A 37 -16.70 -15.28 0.41
N PRO A 38 -16.52 -15.27 -0.93
CA PRO A 38 -16.05 -14.10 -1.68
C PRO A 38 -16.99 -12.89 -1.62
N TYR A 39 -18.20 -13.06 -1.05
CA TYR A 39 -19.18 -11.99 -0.85
C TYR A 39 -19.23 -11.47 0.59
N SER A 40 -18.27 -11.87 1.43
CA SER A 40 -18.14 -11.34 2.78
C SER A 40 -18.04 -9.81 2.74
N ARG A 41 -18.72 -9.17 3.70
CA ARG A 41 -18.61 -7.73 3.96
C ARG A 41 -17.73 -7.57 5.19
N VAL A 42 -16.61 -6.89 5.00
CA VAL A 42 -15.56 -6.82 6.02
C VAL A 42 -15.09 -5.38 6.19
N ALA A 43 -15.14 -4.92 7.42
CA ALA A 43 -14.44 -3.75 7.94
C ALA A 43 -13.77 -4.20 9.24
N CYS A 44 -12.51 -4.63 9.15
CA CYS A 44 -11.76 -5.18 10.28
C CYS A 44 -10.54 -4.30 10.57
N GLU A 45 -10.51 -3.71 11.73
CA GLU A 45 -9.42 -2.90 12.23
C GLU A 45 -8.68 -3.64 13.34
N THR A 46 -7.38 -3.40 13.43
CA THR A 46 -6.50 -4.05 14.39
C THR A 46 -5.72 -3.02 15.18
N LEU A 47 -5.61 -3.24 16.50
CA LEU A 47 -4.65 -2.59 17.38
C LEU A 47 -3.67 -3.63 17.89
N VAL A 48 -2.37 -3.34 17.84
CA VAL A 48 -1.32 -4.17 18.44
C VAL A 48 -0.48 -3.34 19.42
N THR A 49 -0.15 -3.93 20.56
CA THR A 49 0.77 -3.37 21.55
C THR A 49 1.48 -4.50 22.27
N THR A 50 2.25 -4.21 23.33
CA THR A 50 2.97 -5.23 24.11
C THR A 50 2.01 -6.34 24.58
N GLY A 51 2.26 -7.57 24.15
CA GLY A 51 1.53 -8.77 24.56
C GLY A 51 0.07 -8.85 24.14
N LEU A 52 -0.45 -7.91 23.30
CA LEU A 52 -1.86 -7.83 22.94
C LEU A 52 -2.06 -7.53 21.44
N ALA A 53 -2.97 -8.26 20.81
CA ALA A 53 -3.60 -7.90 19.55
C ALA A 53 -5.13 -7.85 19.75
N LEU A 54 -5.76 -6.74 19.37
CA LEU A 54 -7.21 -6.55 19.37
C LEU A 54 -7.67 -6.36 17.92
N ILE A 55 -8.64 -7.17 17.48
CA ILE A 55 -9.38 -6.93 16.24
C ILE A 55 -10.79 -6.46 16.58
N ALA A 56 -11.23 -5.41 15.87
CA ALA A 56 -12.56 -4.81 16.06
C ALA A 56 -13.15 -4.41 14.71
N GLY A 57 -14.46 -4.25 14.63
CA GLY A 57 -15.16 -3.80 13.43
C GLY A 57 -16.40 -4.60 13.11
N GLU A 58 -16.85 -4.55 11.85
CA GLU A 58 -18.11 -5.18 11.41
C GLU A 58 -17.83 -6.18 10.29
N ILE A 59 -18.35 -7.39 10.46
CA ILE A 59 -18.22 -8.49 9.51
C ILE A 59 -19.57 -9.16 9.29
N THR A 60 -20.00 -9.24 8.02
CA THR A 60 -21.15 -10.06 7.60
C THR A 60 -20.66 -11.11 6.61
N THR A 61 -20.72 -12.39 6.98
CA THR A 61 -20.17 -13.49 6.20
C THR A 61 -20.91 -14.81 6.45
N LYS A 62 -20.77 -15.73 5.50
CA LYS A 62 -21.14 -17.13 5.69
C LYS A 62 -19.95 -18.02 6.06
N ALA A 63 -18.74 -17.46 6.02
CA ALA A 63 -17.52 -18.15 6.39
C ALA A 63 -17.49 -18.46 7.91
N ASN A 64 -16.85 -19.56 8.26
CA ASN A 64 -16.60 -19.93 9.65
C ASN A 64 -15.09 -20.04 9.85
N VAL A 65 -14.50 -19.09 10.56
CA VAL A 65 -13.06 -18.99 10.76
C VAL A 65 -12.72 -18.83 12.25
N ASN A 66 -11.51 -19.25 12.61
CA ASN A 66 -10.97 -18.99 13.94
C ASN A 66 -10.13 -17.69 13.90
N TYR A 67 -10.74 -16.58 14.27
CA TYR A 67 -10.10 -15.27 14.24
C TYR A 67 -8.83 -15.22 15.08
N ALA A 68 -8.83 -15.81 16.28
CA ALA A 68 -7.65 -15.81 17.15
C ALA A 68 -6.46 -16.55 16.50
N HIS A 69 -6.74 -17.64 15.79
CA HIS A 69 -5.71 -18.39 15.06
C HIS A 69 -5.13 -17.57 13.91
N ILE A 70 -5.97 -16.89 13.11
CA ILE A 70 -5.55 -16.03 12.00
C ILE A 70 -4.63 -14.91 12.51
N VAL A 71 -5.01 -14.26 13.62
CA VAL A 71 -4.20 -13.20 14.24
C VAL A 71 -2.82 -13.73 14.65
N ARG A 72 -2.77 -14.88 15.34
CA ARG A 72 -1.53 -15.52 15.78
C ARG A 72 -0.63 -15.90 14.60
N ASP A 73 -1.21 -16.48 13.57
CA ASP A 73 -0.48 -16.87 12.36
C ASP A 73 0.10 -15.67 11.63
N ALA A 74 -0.63 -14.55 11.58
CA ALA A 74 -0.13 -13.31 11.01
C ALA A 74 1.08 -12.76 11.78
N ILE A 75 1.01 -12.73 13.11
CA ILE A 75 2.11 -12.30 13.98
C ILE A 75 3.34 -13.21 13.81
N ASN A 76 3.14 -14.54 13.81
CA ASN A 76 4.21 -15.52 13.63
C ASN A 76 4.85 -15.41 12.23
N ARG A 77 4.04 -15.22 11.17
CA ARG A 77 4.51 -15.05 9.79
C ARG A 77 5.41 -13.82 9.63
N VAL A 78 5.12 -12.73 10.33
CA VAL A 78 5.95 -11.53 10.37
C VAL A 78 7.28 -11.80 11.07
N GLY A 79 7.32 -12.77 11.98
CA GLY A 79 8.51 -13.20 12.69
C GLY A 79 8.57 -12.76 14.14
N TYR A 80 7.46 -12.36 14.73
CA TYR A 80 7.35 -12.13 16.17
C TYR A 80 7.06 -13.45 16.89
N VAL A 81 8.12 -14.20 17.19
CA VAL A 81 8.10 -15.57 17.74
C VAL A 81 8.82 -15.70 19.07
N ASP A 82 9.25 -14.58 19.65
CA ASP A 82 10.00 -14.52 20.91
C ASP A 82 9.32 -13.54 21.87
N ASP A 83 9.06 -13.98 23.10
CA ASP A 83 8.39 -13.18 24.12
C ASP A 83 9.21 -11.94 24.53
N GLU A 84 10.56 -12.00 24.43
CA GLU A 84 11.45 -10.87 24.71
C GLU A 84 11.23 -9.70 23.73
N TRP A 85 10.61 -9.94 22.57
CA TRP A 85 10.34 -8.89 21.58
C TRP A 85 9.02 -8.16 21.83
N GLY A 86 8.38 -8.45 22.96
CA GLY A 86 7.20 -7.76 23.47
C GLY A 86 5.89 -8.21 22.88
N ILE A 87 5.89 -8.97 21.81
CA ILE A 87 4.73 -9.73 21.30
C ILE A 87 5.21 -11.03 20.66
N ASN A 88 4.46 -12.10 20.89
CA ASN A 88 4.72 -13.41 20.30
C ASN A 88 3.38 -14.01 19.86
N GLY A 89 3.26 -14.40 18.60
CA GLY A 89 2.02 -14.92 18.06
C GLY A 89 1.48 -16.16 18.78
N SER A 90 2.37 -16.94 19.42
CA SER A 90 1.96 -18.15 20.17
C SER A 90 1.42 -17.85 21.57
N THR A 91 1.86 -16.77 22.22
CA THR A 91 1.58 -16.50 23.65
C THR A 91 0.79 -15.22 23.91
N CYS A 92 0.76 -14.25 22.97
CA CYS A 92 0.08 -12.97 23.15
C CYS A 92 -1.42 -13.12 23.43
N ASN A 93 -2.01 -12.12 24.07
CA ASN A 93 -3.45 -12.04 24.20
C ASN A 93 -4.06 -11.64 22.85
N VAL A 94 -5.16 -12.31 22.46
CA VAL A 94 -5.95 -11.94 21.30
C VAL A 94 -7.37 -11.62 21.75
N MET A 95 -7.80 -10.38 21.51
CA MET A 95 -9.16 -9.94 21.77
C MET A 95 -9.90 -9.79 20.45
N VAL A 96 -11.17 -10.21 20.43
CA VAL A 96 -12.04 -10.14 19.26
C VAL A 96 -13.31 -9.40 19.66
N ALA A 97 -13.54 -8.24 19.03
CA ALA A 97 -14.70 -7.36 19.22
C ALA A 97 -15.32 -7.06 17.85
N LEU A 98 -15.94 -8.07 17.24
CA LEU A 98 -16.52 -8.01 15.91
C LEU A 98 -18.04 -8.12 16.00
N ASP A 99 -18.73 -7.17 15.37
CA ASP A 99 -20.19 -7.09 15.25
C ASP A 99 -20.65 -7.42 13.82
N GLU A 100 -21.95 -7.61 13.62
CA GLU A 100 -22.55 -7.66 12.29
C GLU A 100 -22.74 -6.25 11.72
N GLN A 101 -22.59 -6.10 10.39
CA GLN A 101 -22.81 -4.81 9.74
C GLN A 101 -24.25 -4.33 9.95
N SER A 102 -24.43 -3.01 10.19
CA SER A 102 -25.74 -2.37 10.30
C SER A 102 -26.63 -2.65 9.08
N LYS A 103 -27.90 -3.01 9.33
CA LYS A 103 -28.90 -3.26 8.28
C LYS A 103 -29.17 -2.02 7.43
N ASP A 104 -29.02 -0.82 8.00
CA ASP A 104 -29.24 0.45 7.29
C ASP A 104 -28.17 0.68 6.21
N ILE A 105 -26.92 0.33 6.49
CA ILE A 105 -25.83 0.40 5.52
C ILE A 105 -26.01 -0.69 4.45
N ALA A 106 -26.44 -1.90 4.84
CA ALA A 106 -26.64 -3.02 3.93
C ALA A 106 -27.68 -2.72 2.84
N MET A 107 -28.74 -1.94 3.13
CA MET A 107 -29.80 -1.60 2.15
C MET A 107 -29.27 -0.80 0.95
N GLY A 108 -28.22 0.02 1.12
CA GLY A 108 -27.64 0.84 0.04
C GLY A 108 -26.63 0.10 -0.84
N VAL A 109 -26.12 -1.06 -0.39
CA VAL A 109 -24.93 -1.72 -0.96
C VAL A 109 -25.11 -3.22 -1.23
N ASP A 110 -26.31 -3.80 -1.01
CA ASP A 110 -26.50 -5.24 -1.13
C ASP A 110 -26.96 -5.66 -2.54
N GLU A 111 -26.16 -6.47 -3.25
CA GLU A 111 -26.53 -7.12 -4.51
C GLU A 111 -27.67 -8.16 -4.35
N ARG A 112 -27.95 -8.58 -3.11
CA ARG A 112 -28.90 -9.66 -2.80
C ARG A 112 -30.36 -9.22 -2.83
N SER A 113 -30.63 -7.91 -2.97
CA SER A 113 -32.00 -7.37 -2.93
C SER A 113 -32.87 -7.63 -4.18
N GLY A 114 -32.37 -8.37 -5.17
CA GLY A 114 -33.18 -8.93 -6.28
C GLY A 114 -33.79 -7.93 -7.28
N GLU A 115 -33.54 -6.64 -7.13
CA GLU A 115 -34.13 -5.57 -7.93
C GLU A 115 -33.30 -5.07 -9.12
N GLY A 116 -32.22 -5.76 -9.50
CA GLY A 116 -31.40 -5.35 -10.66
C GLY A 116 -30.64 -4.02 -10.47
N LYS A 117 -30.56 -3.51 -9.24
CA LYS A 117 -29.80 -2.29 -8.93
C LYS A 117 -28.32 -2.61 -8.87
N SER A 118 -27.51 -1.81 -9.57
CA SER A 118 -26.05 -1.87 -9.43
C SER A 118 -25.63 -1.49 -8.00
N ILE A 119 -24.59 -2.15 -7.48
CA ILE A 119 -24.02 -1.86 -6.15
C ILE A 119 -23.70 -0.36 -6.08
N GLY A 120 -24.25 0.33 -5.09
CA GLY A 120 -23.85 1.70 -4.74
C GLY A 120 -22.53 1.71 -3.96
N ALA A 121 -21.86 2.87 -3.92
CA ALA A 121 -20.70 3.04 -3.08
C ALA A 121 -21.05 2.84 -1.60
N GLY A 122 -20.21 2.10 -0.87
CA GLY A 122 -20.43 1.80 0.55
C GLY A 122 -20.26 2.99 1.48
N ASP A 123 -19.64 4.07 0.99
CA ASP A 123 -19.45 5.33 1.70
C ASP A 123 -19.27 6.47 0.70
N GLN A 124 -19.36 7.71 1.18
CA GLN A 124 -18.85 8.87 0.48
C GLN A 124 -17.32 8.89 0.57
N GLY A 125 -16.65 9.51 -0.40
CA GLY A 125 -15.21 9.69 -0.33
C GLY A 125 -14.60 10.15 -1.64
N LEU A 126 -13.32 10.51 -1.56
CA LEU A 126 -12.50 10.83 -2.72
C LEU A 126 -11.21 10.00 -2.68
N MET A 127 -10.81 9.45 -3.82
CA MET A 127 -9.65 8.57 -3.94
C MET A 127 -8.76 9.07 -5.06
N PHE A 128 -7.45 8.87 -4.87
CA PHE A 128 -6.46 9.29 -5.86
C PHE A 128 -5.65 8.10 -6.37
N GLY A 129 -5.35 8.15 -7.65
CA GLY A 129 -4.35 7.32 -8.30
C GLY A 129 -3.26 8.19 -8.89
N PHE A 130 -2.03 7.69 -8.91
CA PHE A 130 -0.90 8.38 -9.50
C PHE A 130 -0.01 7.41 -10.27
N ALA A 131 0.64 7.92 -11.34
CA ALA A 131 1.70 7.24 -12.04
C ALA A 131 2.68 8.27 -12.64
N CYS A 132 3.95 7.91 -12.75
CA CYS A 132 4.96 8.69 -13.44
C CYS A 132 6.03 7.78 -14.03
N ASN A 133 6.80 8.29 -14.98
CA ASN A 133 7.83 7.54 -15.68
C ASN A 133 9.21 7.51 -14.98
N ASP A 134 9.26 7.78 -13.67
CA ASP A 134 10.52 7.76 -12.90
C ASP A 134 11.11 6.36 -12.76
N THR A 135 10.27 5.32 -12.75
CA THR A 135 10.68 3.91 -12.61
C THR A 135 9.96 3.02 -13.63
N PRO A 136 10.48 1.81 -13.91
CA PRO A 136 9.80 0.85 -14.80
C PRO A 136 8.38 0.46 -14.33
N GLU A 137 8.14 0.47 -13.02
CA GLU A 137 6.85 0.19 -12.39
C GLU A 137 5.88 1.37 -12.51
N LEU A 138 6.34 2.49 -13.07
CA LEU A 138 5.63 3.77 -13.17
C LEU A 138 5.23 4.34 -11.80
N MET A 139 6.20 4.33 -10.89
CA MET A 139 6.10 4.86 -9.53
C MET A 139 7.08 6.02 -9.31
N PRO A 140 6.77 6.94 -8.37
CA PRO A 140 7.75 7.93 -7.93
C PRO A 140 9.00 7.27 -7.35
N LEU A 141 10.17 7.72 -7.78
CA LEU A 141 11.45 7.10 -7.43
C LEU A 141 11.72 7.03 -5.92
N PRO A 142 11.48 8.08 -5.10
CA PRO A 142 11.82 8.04 -3.67
C PRO A 142 11.09 6.93 -2.91
N ILE A 143 9.79 6.76 -3.13
CA ILE A 143 9.02 5.69 -2.49
C ILE A 143 9.42 4.31 -3.02
N ALA A 144 9.66 4.17 -4.33
CA ALA A 144 10.11 2.92 -4.91
C ALA A 144 11.45 2.46 -4.31
N LEU A 145 12.41 3.36 -4.13
CA LEU A 145 13.68 3.06 -3.48
C LEU A 145 13.52 2.72 -2.00
N SER A 146 12.66 3.47 -1.28
CA SER A 146 12.37 3.19 0.13
C SER A 146 11.79 1.78 0.30
N HIS A 147 10.83 1.37 -0.55
CA HIS A 147 10.29 0.02 -0.54
C HIS A 147 11.35 -1.04 -0.88
N ARG A 148 12.20 -0.81 -1.89
CA ARG A 148 13.26 -1.77 -2.26
C ARG A 148 14.23 -2.02 -1.10
N ILE A 149 14.64 -0.97 -0.38
CA ILE A 149 15.52 -1.07 0.79
C ILE A 149 14.87 -1.90 1.90
N ILE A 150 13.61 -1.61 2.24
CA ILE A 150 12.88 -2.34 3.29
C ILE A 150 12.63 -3.80 2.90
N ASN A 151 12.28 -4.05 1.65
CA ASN A 151 12.09 -5.42 1.15
C ASN A 151 13.40 -6.21 1.18
N ARG A 152 14.54 -5.58 0.84
CA ARG A 152 15.87 -6.21 0.91
C ARG A 152 16.29 -6.53 2.35
N LEU A 153 16.00 -5.63 3.32
CA LEU A 153 16.20 -5.92 4.75
C LEU A 153 15.35 -7.11 5.22
N THR A 154 14.08 -7.12 4.82
CA THR A 154 13.15 -8.21 5.15
C THR A 154 13.64 -9.53 4.57
N GLU A 155 14.09 -9.53 3.32
CA GLU A 155 14.68 -10.70 2.65
C GLU A 155 15.93 -11.20 3.39
N ALA A 156 16.85 -10.30 3.76
CA ALA A 156 18.07 -10.64 4.50
C ALA A 156 17.74 -11.31 5.84
N ARG A 157 16.72 -10.81 6.54
CA ARG A 157 16.25 -11.40 7.79
C ARG A 157 15.68 -12.80 7.60
N PHE A 158 14.82 -13.02 6.63
CA PHE A 158 14.24 -14.34 6.37
C PHE A 158 15.27 -15.35 5.86
N LYS A 159 16.24 -14.90 5.07
CA LYS A 159 17.37 -15.73 4.62
C LYS A 159 18.44 -15.96 5.69
N LYS A 160 18.30 -15.28 6.86
CA LYS A 160 19.28 -15.34 7.96
C LYS A 160 20.71 -15.00 7.48
N GLU A 161 20.83 -13.98 6.61
CA GLU A 161 22.13 -13.51 6.12
C GLU A 161 22.99 -12.96 7.26
N VAL A 162 22.32 -12.45 8.30
CA VAL A 162 22.85 -12.11 9.63
C VAL A 162 21.84 -12.54 10.71
N ASP A 163 22.30 -12.87 11.90
CA ASP A 163 21.49 -13.41 13.00
C ASP A 163 20.88 -12.33 13.91
N TRP A 164 21.33 -11.11 13.77
CA TRP A 164 20.93 -10.00 14.64
C TRP A 164 19.74 -9.16 14.12
N LEU A 165 19.29 -9.34 12.87
CA LEU A 165 18.14 -8.59 12.31
C LEU A 165 16.83 -9.02 12.96
N ARG A 166 16.05 -8.04 13.44
CA ARG A 166 14.70 -8.19 13.99
C ARG A 166 13.64 -7.61 13.05
N PRO A 167 12.33 -7.87 13.31
CA PRO A 167 11.27 -7.58 12.34
C PRO A 167 11.05 -6.10 12.01
N ASP A 168 11.22 -5.18 12.97
CA ASP A 168 10.87 -3.77 12.79
C ASP A 168 12.01 -2.99 12.11
N SER A 169 11.66 -2.24 11.08
CA SER A 169 12.58 -1.34 10.42
C SER A 169 11.86 -0.26 9.62
N LYS A 170 12.57 0.85 9.39
CA LYS A 170 12.12 2.01 8.60
C LYS A 170 13.23 2.42 7.63
N SER A 171 12.84 2.90 6.46
CA SER A 171 13.74 3.54 5.50
C SER A 171 13.18 4.88 5.06
N GLN A 172 14.07 5.80 4.70
CA GLN A 172 13.72 7.07 4.09
C GLN A 172 14.75 7.38 3.02
N VAL A 173 14.31 7.77 1.83
CA VAL A 173 15.19 8.13 0.71
C VAL A 173 14.87 9.52 0.23
N THR A 174 15.91 10.35 0.17
CA THR A 174 15.86 11.71 -0.39
C THR A 174 16.54 11.70 -1.76
N VAL A 175 15.82 12.17 -2.77
CA VAL A 175 16.29 12.28 -4.16
C VAL A 175 16.30 13.74 -4.57
N GLU A 176 17.37 14.17 -5.24
CA GLU A 176 17.42 15.45 -5.93
C GLU A 176 16.77 15.33 -7.30
N PHE A 177 15.89 16.28 -7.60
CA PHE A 177 15.23 16.43 -8.88
C PHE A 177 15.66 17.72 -9.57
N ASP A 178 15.69 17.70 -10.89
CA ASP A 178 15.74 18.90 -11.74
C ASP A 178 14.46 18.93 -12.59
N GLY A 179 13.56 19.85 -12.26
CA GLY A 179 12.18 19.78 -12.73
C GLY A 179 11.50 18.51 -12.19
N TYR A 180 11.13 17.61 -13.09
CA TYR A 180 10.55 16.31 -12.72
C TYR A 180 11.53 15.13 -12.89
N ARG A 181 12.75 15.39 -13.33
CA ARG A 181 13.74 14.36 -13.56
C ARG A 181 14.57 14.11 -12.31
N PRO A 182 14.63 12.87 -11.80
CA PRO A 182 15.56 12.51 -10.73
C PRO A 182 17.01 12.58 -11.24
N VAL A 183 17.92 13.19 -10.48
CA VAL A 183 19.32 13.43 -10.88
C VAL A 183 20.35 12.84 -9.92
N ALA A 184 20.03 12.68 -8.64
CA ALA A 184 20.92 12.06 -7.66
C ALA A 184 20.14 11.54 -6.45
N VAL A 185 20.60 10.46 -5.83
CA VAL A 185 20.26 10.12 -4.46
C VAL A 185 21.13 10.97 -3.54
N ASP A 186 20.49 11.68 -2.61
CA ASP A 186 21.15 12.61 -1.70
C ASP A 186 21.39 11.99 -0.32
N THR A 187 20.32 11.52 0.32
CA THR A 187 20.37 10.99 1.68
C THR A 187 19.55 9.71 1.79
N VAL A 188 20.07 8.74 2.54
CA VAL A 188 19.34 7.51 2.91
C VAL A 188 19.39 7.34 4.42
N VAL A 189 18.22 7.22 5.03
CA VAL A 189 18.06 6.91 6.45
C VAL A 189 17.51 5.48 6.57
N VAL A 190 18.12 4.66 7.41
CA VAL A 190 17.62 3.33 7.77
C VAL A 190 17.69 3.16 9.29
N SER A 191 16.55 2.83 9.88
CA SER A 191 16.48 2.37 11.27
C SER A 191 16.02 0.93 11.27
N THR A 192 16.81 0.01 11.81
CA THR A 192 16.50 -1.41 11.87
C THR A 192 16.65 -1.95 13.28
N GLN A 193 15.64 -2.65 13.76
CA GLN A 193 15.65 -3.36 15.04
C GLN A 193 16.68 -4.49 14.98
N HIS A 194 17.43 -4.65 16.06
CA HIS A 194 18.54 -5.60 16.11
C HIS A 194 18.72 -6.26 17.48
N HIS A 195 19.46 -7.35 17.51
CA HIS A 195 19.90 -8.00 18.74
C HIS A 195 20.90 -7.12 19.50
N PRO A 196 20.90 -7.09 20.84
CA PRO A 196 21.79 -6.22 21.63
C PRO A 196 23.29 -6.49 21.45
N ASN A 197 23.69 -7.66 20.97
CA ASN A 197 25.08 -8.09 20.87
C ASN A 197 25.79 -7.67 19.58
N VAL A 198 25.11 -6.97 18.66
CA VAL A 198 25.72 -6.43 17.43
C VAL A 198 26.18 -4.98 17.66
N THR A 199 27.32 -4.61 17.09
CA THR A 199 27.80 -3.22 17.15
C THR A 199 27.18 -2.34 16.06
N ASN A 200 27.16 -1.02 16.31
CA ASN A 200 26.64 -0.08 15.32
C ASN A 200 27.46 -0.07 14.02
N GLU A 201 28.76 -0.31 14.10
CA GLU A 201 29.66 -0.40 12.96
C GLU A 201 29.29 -1.60 12.07
N GLN A 202 29.02 -2.76 12.67
CA GLN A 202 28.59 -3.96 11.94
C GLN A 202 27.24 -3.74 11.26
N ILE A 203 26.27 -3.12 11.98
CA ILE A 203 24.96 -2.77 11.41
C ILE A 203 25.14 -1.82 10.22
N LYS A 204 25.93 -0.76 10.40
CA LYS A 204 26.18 0.26 9.38
C LYS A 204 26.84 -0.35 8.14
N ASP A 205 27.87 -1.16 8.31
CA ASP A 205 28.57 -1.81 7.20
C ASP A 205 27.64 -2.71 6.40
N PHE A 206 26.90 -3.59 7.08
CA PHE A 206 25.95 -4.50 6.42
C PHE A 206 24.84 -3.72 5.71
N VAL A 207 24.20 -2.76 6.37
CA VAL A 207 23.05 -2.03 5.82
C VAL A 207 23.48 -1.20 4.61
N ILE A 208 24.64 -0.55 4.63
CA ILE A 208 25.11 0.23 3.48
C ILE A 208 25.48 -0.70 2.33
N ASN A 209 26.34 -1.70 2.56
CA ASN A 209 26.96 -2.48 1.50
C ASN A 209 26.07 -3.60 0.96
N GLN A 210 25.26 -4.26 1.81
CA GLN A 210 24.44 -5.43 1.42
C GLN A 210 22.97 -5.09 1.20
N VAL A 211 22.51 -3.92 1.68
CA VAL A 211 21.09 -3.53 1.57
C VAL A 211 20.91 -2.29 0.71
N ILE A 212 21.53 -1.15 1.04
CA ILE A 212 21.27 0.12 0.37
C ILE A 212 21.89 0.14 -1.03
N LEU A 213 23.20 -0.04 -1.14
CA LEU A 213 23.91 0.10 -2.43
C LEU A 213 23.36 -0.81 -3.53
N PRO A 214 23.00 -2.07 -3.28
CA PRO A 214 22.38 -2.94 -4.30
C PRO A 214 21.00 -2.44 -4.77
N CYS A 215 20.27 -1.67 -3.96
CA CYS A 215 18.94 -1.16 -4.26
C CYS A 215 18.96 0.14 -5.06
N LEU A 216 20.08 0.88 -5.04
CA LEU A 216 20.18 2.19 -5.68
C LEU A 216 20.63 2.08 -7.14
N PRO A 217 19.96 2.79 -8.09
CA PRO A 217 20.42 2.90 -9.46
C PRO A 217 21.82 3.54 -9.54
N LYS A 218 22.74 2.91 -10.27
CA LYS A 218 24.12 3.39 -10.37
C LYS A 218 24.22 4.80 -10.97
N GLU A 219 23.36 5.10 -11.91
CA GLU A 219 23.26 6.38 -12.61
C GLU A 219 22.82 7.55 -11.72
N LEU A 220 22.27 7.25 -10.52
CA LEU A 220 21.87 8.25 -9.53
C LEU A 220 22.84 8.37 -8.35
N GLN A 221 23.91 7.57 -8.36
CA GLN A 221 25.01 7.67 -7.39
C GLN A 221 26.12 8.64 -7.90
N THR A 222 25.70 9.81 -8.35
CA THR A 222 26.58 10.81 -9.04
C THR A 222 27.46 11.61 -8.10
N ARG A 223 27.21 11.54 -6.79
CA ARG A 223 27.96 12.22 -5.72
C ARG A 223 27.92 11.38 -4.43
N PRO A 224 28.75 11.71 -3.42
CA PRO A 224 28.66 11.04 -2.11
C PRO A 224 27.25 11.13 -1.53
N ILE A 225 26.73 9.98 -1.08
CA ILE A 225 25.42 9.86 -0.44
C ILE A 225 25.61 9.97 1.07
N THR A 226 24.74 10.74 1.74
CA THR A 226 24.69 10.81 3.21
C THR A 226 23.90 9.61 3.76
N TYR A 227 24.51 8.84 4.66
CA TYR A 227 23.86 7.69 5.30
C TYR A 227 23.63 7.95 6.79
N HIS A 228 22.37 7.76 7.23
CA HIS A 228 22.00 7.76 8.65
C HIS A 228 21.47 6.36 9.00
N ILE A 229 22.31 5.53 9.61
CA ILE A 229 21.98 4.16 10.01
C ILE A 229 21.86 4.11 11.53
N ASN A 230 20.68 3.76 12.06
CA ASN A 230 20.36 3.78 13.50
C ASN A 230 20.91 5.05 14.17
N PRO A 231 20.53 6.26 13.74
CA PRO A 231 21.18 7.51 14.19
C PRO A 231 21.06 7.76 15.69
N THR A 232 20.13 7.12 16.39
CA THR A 232 19.99 7.16 17.86
C THR A 232 20.90 6.17 18.58
N GLY A 233 21.64 5.35 17.85
CA GLY A 233 22.63 4.39 18.34
C GLY A 233 22.09 2.99 18.57
N LYS A 234 20.97 2.80 19.29
CA LYS A 234 20.40 1.49 19.60
C LYS A 234 18.93 1.42 19.18
N PHE A 235 18.54 0.29 18.56
CA PHE A 235 17.16 -0.01 18.26
C PHE A 235 16.88 -1.50 18.61
N VAL A 236 16.99 -1.83 19.89
CA VAL A 236 16.75 -3.19 20.43
C VAL A 236 15.25 -3.36 20.73
N ILE A 237 14.63 -2.38 21.39
CA ILE A 237 13.20 -2.34 21.65
C ILE A 237 12.52 -1.76 20.42
N GLY A 238 11.64 -2.53 19.78
CA GLY A 238 10.91 -2.14 18.57
C GLY A 238 9.65 -2.98 18.41
N GLY A 239 8.97 -2.80 17.27
CA GLY A 239 7.69 -3.43 17.04
C GLY A 239 6.62 -2.99 18.04
N PRO A 240 5.58 -3.80 18.29
CA PRO A 240 4.52 -3.50 19.26
C PRO A 240 4.98 -3.26 20.70
N HIS A 241 6.22 -3.62 21.04
CA HIS A 241 6.83 -3.31 22.34
C HIS A 241 7.28 -1.84 22.41
N GLY A 242 7.74 -1.29 21.31
CA GLY A 242 8.24 0.08 21.25
C GLY A 242 7.16 1.12 20.97
N ASP A 243 6.13 0.75 20.19
CA ASP A 243 5.05 1.64 19.78
C ASP A 243 3.78 0.86 19.48
N CYS A 244 2.63 1.47 19.73
CA CYS A 244 1.33 0.90 19.42
C CYS A 244 1.06 0.97 17.91
N GLY A 245 0.61 -0.13 17.31
CA GLY A 245 0.21 -0.20 15.91
C GLY A 245 -1.29 -0.22 15.72
N LEU A 246 -1.76 0.46 14.67
CA LEU A 246 -3.15 0.44 14.24
C LEU A 246 -3.25 0.28 12.72
N THR A 247 -4.32 -0.37 12.28
CA THR A 247 -4.67 -0.48 10.86
C THR A 247 -4.86 0.90 10.24
N GLY A 248 -4.30 1.10 9.04
CA GLY A 248 -4.53 2.32 8.27
C GLY A 248 -3.75 3.56 8.71
N ARG A 249 -2.67 3.41 9.48
CA ARG A 249 -1.81 4.52 9.91
C ARG A 249 -0.59 4.76 9.02
N LYS A 250 -0.41 3.98 7.95
CA LYS A 250 0.71 4.10 7.00
C LYS A 250 0.24 4.33 5.55
N ILE A 251 -0.86 5.07 5.41
CA ILE A 251 -1.55 5.28 4.12
C ILE A 251 -0.67 5.94 3.05
N ILE A 252 0.29 6.76 3.44
CA ILE A 252 1.24 7.40 2.51
C ILE A 252 2.33 6.41 2.07
N VAL A 253 2.78 5.53 2.96
CA VAL A 253 3.67 4.40 2.64
C VAL A 253 2.97 3.41 1.72
N ASP A 254 1.69 3.17 1.95
CA ASP A 254 0.86 2.25 1.14
C ASP A 254 0.66 2.74 -0.29
N THR A 255 0.81 4.04 -0.56
CA THR A 255 0.51 4.67 -1.83
C THR A 255 1.76 5.24 -2.53
N TYR A 256 1.94 6.56 -2.54
CA TYR A 256 2.94 7.21 -3.41
C TYR A 256 4.03 7.96 -2.65
N GLY A 257 4.18 7.74 -1.34
CA GLY A 257 5.23 8.36 -0.52
C GLY A 257 5.14 9.89 -0.44
N GLY A 258 3.93 10.46 -0.55
CA GLY A 258 3.69 11.90 -0.51
C GLY A 258 3.77 12.60 -1.87
N TRP A 259 4.08 11.88 -2.96
CA TRP A 259 4.13 12.47 -4.30
C TRP A 259 2.74 12.72 -4.90
N GLY A 260 1.85 11.74 -4.83
CA GLY A 260 0.44 11.88 -5.20
C GLY A 260 -0.39 12.30 -4.00
N ARG A 261 -1.53 12.95 -4.26
CA ARG A 261 -2.55 13.26 -3.24
C ARG A 261 -3.12 11.97 -2.64
N HIS A 262 -3.76 12.10 -1.48
CA HIS A 262 -4.44 11.00 -0.81
C HIS A 262 -5.81 11.44 -0.29
N GLY A 263 -6.82 10.58 -0.43
CA GLY A 263 -8.19 10.88 0.03
C GLY A 263 -8.42 10.65 1.53
N GLY A 264 -7.45 10.02 2.22
CA GLY A 264 -7.50 9.76 3.66
C GLY A 264 -8.01 8.35 4.03
N GLY A 265 -8.64 7.62 3.11
CA GLY A 265 -9.16 6.26 3.36
C GLY A 265 -8.04 5.21 3.46
N ALA A 266 -8.08 4.40 4.53
CA ALA A 266 -7.23 3.23 4.67
C ALA A 266 -7.71 2.07 3.79
N PHE A 267 -6.80 1.16 3.41
CA PHE A 267 -7.10 0.02 2.55
C PHE A 267 -7.29 -1.28 3.33
N SER A 268 -6.31 -1.63 4.17
CA SER A 268 -6.27 -2.92 4.87
C SER A 268 -7.51 -3.14 5.74
N GLY A 269 -8.00 -4.38 5.79
CA GLY A 269 -9.18 -4.77 6.53
C GLY A 269 -10.51 -4.46 5.85
N LYS A 270 -10.51 -3.80 4.70
CA LYS A 270 -11.73 -3.44 3.95
C LYS A 270 -11.92 -4.35 2.74
N ASP A 271 -13.11 -4.93 2.60
CA ASP A 271 -13.49 -5.64 1.38
C ASP A 271 -13.69 -4.67 0.19
N PRO A 272 -13.63 -5.14 -1.08
CA PRO A 272 -13.65 -4.28 -2.27
C PRO A 272 -14.92 -3.46 -2.50
N THR A 273 -16.01 -3.69 -1.76
CA THR A 273 -17.20 -2.84 -1.83
C THR A 273 -16.97 -1.48 -1.17
N LYS A 274 -15.94 -1.34 -0.34
CA LYS A 274 -15.46 -0.08 0.21
C LYS A 274 -14.62 0.62 -0.84
N VAL A 275 -15.14 1.71 -1.37
CA VAL A 275 -14.50 2.50 -2.45
C VAL A 275 -13.15 3.10 -2.05
N ASP A 276 -12.92 3.32 -0.75
CA ASP A 276 -11.60 3.73 -0.24
C ASP A 276 -10.48 2.84 -0.80
N ARG A 277 -10.71 1.54 -0.86
CA ARG A 277 -9.74 0.58 -1.38
C ARG A 277 -9.91 0.37 -2.89
N SER A 278 -11.08 -0.06 -3.33
CA SER A 278 -11.30 -0.48 -4.72
C SER A 278 -11.15 0.69 -5.71
N ALA A 279 -11.68 1.87 -5.41
CA ALA A 279 -11.54 3.02 -6.28
C ALA A 279 -10.14 3.62 -6.27
N ALA A 280 -9.38 3.53 -5.17
CA ALA A 280 -7.97 3.90 -5.17
C ALA A 280 -7.14 2.96 -6.07
N TYR A 281 -7.44 1.66 -6.08
CA TYR A 281 -6.82 0.69 -7.00
C TYR A 281 -7.19 0.98 -8.46
N MET A 282 -8.47 1.29 -8.73
CA MET A 282 -8.90 1.69 -10.07
C MET A 282 -8.26 3.01 -10.51
N ALA A 283 -8.19 4.00 -9.64
CA ALA A 283 -7.54 5.28 -9.96
C ALA A 283 -6.04 5.08 -10.30
N ARG A 284 -5.34 4.19 -9.56
CA ARG A 284 -3.97 3.75 -9.93
C ARG A 284 -3.94 3.06 -11.30
N HIS A 285 -4.87 2.15 -11.55
CA HIS A 285 -4.96 1.44 -12.83
C HIS A 285 -5.13 2.40 -14.01
N VAL A 286 -6.01 3.37 -13.88
CA VAL A 286 -6.25 4.41 -14.89
C VAL A 286 -5.00 5.26 -15.09
N ALA A 287 -4.42 5.83 -14.02
CA ALA A 287 -3.23 6.67 -14.10
C ALA A 287 -2.04 5.92 -14.74
N LYS A 288 -1.84 4.66 -14.36
CA LYS A 288 -0.77 3.81 -14.91
C LYS A 288 -0.96 3.55 -16.41
N ASN A 289 -2.18 3.30 -16.86
CA ASN A 289 -2.47 3.08 -18.28
C ASN A 289 -2.31 4.37 -19.11
N ILE A 290 -2.63 5.54 -18.57
CA ILE A 290 -2.38 6.84 -19.25
C ILE A 290 -0.88 7.04 -19.49
N VAL A 291 -0.05 6.82 -18.46
CA VAL A 291 1.41 6.98 -18.59
C VAL A 291 2.01 5.89 -19.49
N ALA A 292 1.58 4.63 -19.34
CA ALA A 292 2.01 3.54 -20.23
C ALA A 292 1.62 3.75 -21.70
N ALA A 293 0.50 4.41 -21.96
CA ALA A 293 0.05 4.82 -23.29
C ALA A 293 0.86 5.96 -23.89
N LYS A 294 1.81 6.54 -23.12
CA LYS A 294 2.59 7.74 -23.49
C LYS A 294 1.70 8.95 -23.78
N LEU A 295 0.57 9.04 -23.10
CA LEU A 295 -0.32 10.21 -23.15
C LEU A 295 0.12 11.29 -22.18
N ALA A 296 0.92 10.94 -21.17
CA ALA A 296 1.57 11.86 -20.24
C ALA A 296 2.80 11.21 -19.63
N ASP A 297 3.77 12.01 -19.14
CA ASP A 297 4.91 11.52 -18.34
C ASP A 297 4.52 11.24 -16.90
N ARG A 298 3.47 11.91 -16.42
CA ARG A 298 2.88 11.74 -15.09
C ARG A 298 1.39 12.06 -15.14
N CYS A 299 0.65 11.39 -14.28
CA CYS A 299 -0.79 11.57 -14.25
C CYS A 299 -1.31 11.28 -12.83
N GLU A 300 -2.14 12.19 -12.34
CA GLU A 300 -2.96 11.99 -11.16
C GLU A 300 -4.42 11.86 -11.58
N VAL A 301 -5.13 10.91 -10.99
CA VAL A 301 -6.55 10.67 -11.24
C VAL A 301 -7.30 10.74 -9.90
N GLN A 302 -8.37 11.55 -9.84
CA GLN A 302 -9.29 11.58 -8.71
C GLN A 302 -10.60 10.92 -9.11
N LEU A 303 -11.11 10.07 -8.23
CA LEU A 303 -12.47 9.54 -8.27
C LEU A 303 -13.18 9.94 -6.98
N ALA A 304 -14.44 10.39 -7.06
CA ALA A 304 -15.24 10.70 -5.88
C ALA A 304 -16.60 10.03 -5.95
N TYR A 305 -17.09 9.57 -4.80
CA TYR A 305 -18.37 8.85 -4.67
C TYR A 305 -19.25 9.46 -3.57
N ALA A 306 -20.56 9.26 -3.73
CA ALA A 306 -21.54 9.47 -2.67
C ALA A 306 -22.09 8.11 -2.22
N ILE A 307 -22.39 7.98 -0.94
CA ILE A 307 -22.96 6.74 -0.37
C ILE A 307 -24.22 6.32 -1.11
N GLY A 308 -24.33 5.02 -1.44
CA GLY A 308 -25.48 4.45 -2.15
C GLY A 308 -25.57 4.78 -3.64
N VAL A 309 -24.68 5.61 -4.19
CA VAL A 309 -24.64 5.97 -5.61
C VAL A 309 -23.64 5.10 -6.35
N SER A 310 -24.07 4.52 -7.49
CA SER A 310 -23.23 3.57 -8.25
C SER A 310 -22.25 4.25 -9.21
N GLN A 311 -22.49 5.48 -9.63
CA GLN A 311 -21.57 6.20 -10.49
C GLN A 311 -20.75 7.21 -9.69
N PRO A 312 -19.47 7.45 -10.06
CA PRO A 312 -18.70 8.50 -9.40
C PRO A 312 -19.38 9.87 -9.60
N VAL A 313 -19.41 10.67 -8.55
CA VAL A 313 -19.94 12.06 -8.62
C VAL A 313 -18.97 13.00 -9.32
N SER A 314 -17.69 12.66 -9.36
CA SER A 314 -16.68 13.35 -10.16
C SER A 314 -15.53 12.43 -10.54
N VAL A 315 -14.96 12.69 -11.73
CA VAL A 315 -13.71 12.11 -12.23
C VAL A 315 -12.84 13.27 -12.70
N HIS A 316 -11.60 13.30 -12.26
CA HIS A 316 -10.64 14.32 -12.65
C HIS A 316 -9.31 13.68 -13.06
N VAL A 317 -8.74 14.15 -14.16
CA VAL A 317 -7.43 13.75 -14.67
C VAL A 317 -6.54 14.99 -14.71
N ASP A 318 -5.36 14.91 -14.13
CA ASP A 318 -4.35 15.98 -14.11
C ASP A 318 -3.01 15.40 -14.54
N THR A 319 -2.55 15.77 -15.74
CA THR A 319 -1.23 15.36 -16.26
C THR A 319 -0.10 16.27 -15.77
N GLN A 320 -0.38 17.23 -14.90
CA GLN A 320 0.59 18.20 -14.37
C GLN A 320 1.37 18.94 -15.50
N GLY A 321 0.70 19.16 -16.62
CA GLY A 321 1.28 19.82 -17.81
C GLY A 321 2.21 18.95 -18.64
N SER A 322 2.25 17.63 -18.42
CA SER A 322 3.03 16.68 -19.22
C SER A 322 2.20 15.97 -20.29
N GLY A 323 0.92 16.31 -20.43
CA GLY A 323 0.00 15.68 -21.35
C GLY A 323 0.39 15.89 -22.82
N ALA A 324 0.32 14.83 -23.62
CA ALA A 324 0.50 14.89 -25.08
C ALA A 324 -0.70 15.55 -25.79
N VAL A 325 -1.85 15.59 -25.12
CA VAL A 325 -3.09 16.25 -25.50
C VAL A 325 -3.72 16.90 -24.25
N PRO A 326 -4.72 17.79 -24.39
CA PRO A 326 -5.44 18.35 -23.25
C PRO A 326 -6.06 17.31 -22.33
N ASP A 327 -6.07 17.57 -21.03
CA ASP A 327 -6.50 16.64 -20.00
C ASP A 327 -7.98 16.22 -20.14
N ASP A 328 -8.83 17.10 -20.67
CA ASP A 328 -10.25 16.82 -20.95
C ASP A 328 -10.44 15.73 -22.02
N GLN A 329 -9.56 15.68 -23.03
CA GLN A 329 -9.58 14.61 -24.04
C GLN A 329 -9.14 13.26 -23.44
N ILE A 330 -8.12 13.26 -22.56
CA ILE A 330 -7.70 12.07 -21.84
C ILE A 330 -8.84 11.60 -20.92
N MET A 331 -9.45 12.52 -20.18
CA MET A 331 -10.56 12.22 -19.27
C MET A 331 -11.74 11.60 -20.03
N LYS A 332 -12.11 12.12 -21.21
CA LYS A 332 -13.16 11.51 -22.04
C LYS A 332 -12.83 10.07 -22.45
N ALA A 333 -11.59 9.84 -22.91
CA ALA A 333 -11.13 8.49 -23.25
C ALA A 333 -11.16 7.53 -22.05
N VAL A 334 -10.86 8.02 -20.84
CA VAL A 334 -10.98 7.26 -19.59
C VAL A 334 -12.43 6.86 -19.32
N LEU A 335 -13.37 7.81 -19.36
CA LEU A 335 -14.80 7.55 -19.17
C LEU A 335 -15.38 6.54 -20.19
N ASP A 336 -14.87 6.55 -21.43
CA ASP A 336 -15.25 5.63 -22.49
C ASP A 336 -14.58 4.24 -22.39
N SER A 337 -13.56 4.05 -21.53
CA SER A 337 -12.73 2.83 -21.47
C SER A 337 -12.84 2.06 -20.17
N PHE A 338 -13.26 2.70 -19.09
CA PHE A 338 -13.30 2.10 -17.74
C PHE A 338 -14.71 2.22 -17.16
N ASP A 339 -15.21 1.10 -16.62
CA ASP A 339 -16.38 1.13 -15.76
C ASP A 339 -15.94 1.49 -14.34
N LEU A 340 -16.24 2.73 -13.96
CA LEU A 340 -15.85 3.31 -12.67
C LEU A 340 -16.91 3.11 -11.59
N SER A 341 -17.99 2.33 -11.86
CA SER A 341 -18.93 1.91 -10.82
C SER A 341 -18.25 0.93 -9.84
N PRO A 342 -18.64 0.87 -8.56
CA PRO A 342 -18.09 -0.11 -7.62
C PRO A 342 -18.15 -1.56 -8.13
N ALA A 343 -19.27 -1.96 -8.74
CA ALA A 343 -19.42 -3.27 -9.35
C ALA A 343 -18.47 -3.49 -10.54
N GLY A 344 -18.34 -2.47 -11.41
CA GLY A 344 -17.42 -2.48 -12.56
C GLY A 344 -15.97 -2.60 -12.13
N ILE A 345 -15.56 -1.86 -11.10
CA ILE A 345 -14.22 -1.93 -10.53
C ILE A 345 -13.92 -3.33 -9.98
N ILE A 346 -14.79 -3.85 -9.11
CA ILE A 346 -14.63 -5.18 -8.51
C ILE A 346 -14.48 -6.25 -9.60
N LYS A 347 -15.32 -6.18 -10.63
CA LYS A 347 -15.31 -7.13 -11.76
C LYS A 347 -14.06 -6.99 -12.62
N SER A 348 -13.73 -5.77 -13.04
CA SER A 348 -12.60 -5.54 -13.97
C SER A 348 -11.24 -5.81 -13.35
N LEU A 349 -11.09 -5.56 -12.06
CA LEU A 349 -9.87 -5.84 -11.31
C LEU A 349 -9.89 -7.20 -10.60
N ASP A 350 -10.97 -7.97 -10.72
CA ASP A 350 -11.13 -9.31 -10.11
C ASP A 350 -10.77 -9.33 -8.62
N LEU A 351 -11.41 -8.44 -7.85
CA LEU A 351 -11.04 -8.18 -6.46
C LEU A 351 -11.68 -9.13 -5.43
N ARG A 352 -12.56 -10.05 -5.83
CA ARG A 352 -13.20 -11.00 -4.89
C ARG A 352 -12.38 -12.27 -4.70
N ARG A 353 -11.09 -12.09 -4.40
CA ARG A 353 -10.10 -13.16 -4.21
C ARG A 353 -9.30 -12.92 -2.93
N PRO A 354 -8.75 -13.97 -2.28
CA PRO A 354 -7.88 -13.82 -1.12
C PRO A 354 -6.47 -13.37 -1.53
N ILE A 355 -6.30 -12.08 -1.84
CA ILE A 355 -5.07 -11.48 -2.38
C ILE A 355 -4.52 -10.35 -1.49
N PHE A 356 -5.25 -9.98 -0.45
CA PHE A 356 -5.04 -8.71 0.26
C PHE A 356 -3.92 -8.75 1.30
N THR A 357 -3.68 -9.89 1.93
CA THR A 357 -2.54 -10.05 2.86
C THR A 357 -1.21 -9.66 2.21
N LYS A 358 -1.03 -9.96 0.90
CA LYS A 358 0.18 -9.60 0.17
C LYS A 358 0.33 -8.09 -0.05
N THR A 359 -0.77 -7.34 -0.08
CA THR A 359 -0.74 -5.89 -0.29
C THR A 359 -0.34 -5.11 0.95
N SER A 360 -0.55 -5.68 2.14
CA SER A 360 -0.45 -4.98 3.41
C SER A 360 0.98 -4.64 3.86
N TYR A 361 2.00 -4.94 3.05
CA TYR A 361 3.38 -4.52 3.26
C TYR A 361 4.10 -4.30 1.92
N GLY A 362 5.13 -3.45 1.90
CA GLY A 362 5.90 -3.14 0.69
C GLY A 362 5.17 -2.25 -0.33
N GLY A 363 4.08 -1.59 0.10
CA GLY A 363 3.22 -0.74 -0.73
C GLY A 363 2.16 -1.54 -1.51
N HIS A 364 1.04 -0.88 -1.81
CA HIS A 364 -0.05 -1.46 -2.60
C HIS A 364 0.15 -1.29 -4.11
N PHE A 365 1.04 -0.38 -4.52
CA PHE A 365 1.28 0.01 -5.90
C PHE A 365 2.73 -0.18 -6.33
N GLY A 366 2.94 -0.27 -7.67
CA GLY A 366 4.27 -0.43 -8.25
C GLY A 366 4.84 -1.84 -8.09
N ARG A 367 4.00 -2.86 -8.08
CA ARG A 367 4.37 -4.25 -7.84
C ARG A 367 3.99 -5.12 -9.05
N ASN A 368 4.71 -6.23 -9.25
CA ASN A 368 4.60 -7.09 -10.42
C ASN A 368 3.96 -8.47 -10.13
N GLU A 369 3.40 -8.67 -8.95
CA GLU A 369 2.67 -9.90 -8.63
C GLU A 369 1.44 -10.04 -9.53
N PRO A 370 1.21 -11.21 -10.14
CA PRO A 370 0.14 -11.40 -11.12
C PRO A 370 -1.27 -11.19 -10.52
N GLU A 371 -1.40 -11.32 -9.21
CA GLU A 371 -2.65 -11.07 -8.50
C GLU A 371 -3.03 -9.59 -8.45
N PHE A 372 -2.08 -8.68 -8.61
CA PHE A 372 -2.27 -7.22 -8.52
C PHE A 372 -2.71 -6.65 -9.87
N THR A 373 -3.92 -7.00 -10.26
CA THR A 373 -4.51 -6.68 -11.57
C THR A 373 -4.57 -5.19 -11.89
N TRP A 374 -4.60 -4.33 -10.86
CA TRP A 374 -4.57 -2.87 -11.01
C TRP A 374 -3.24 -2.34 -11.55
N GLU A 375 -2.19 -3.16 -11.52
CA GLU A 375 -0.89 -2.81 -12.11
C GLU A 375 -0.79 -3.18 -13.61
N SER A 376 -1.82 -3.82 -14.19
CA SER A 376 -1.85 -4.16 -15.61
C SER A 376 -1.91 -2.91 -16.50
N THR A 377 -1.14 -2.91 -17.59
CA THR A 377 -1.15 -1.85 -18.61
C THR A 377 -1.88 -2.27 -19.90
N ALA A 378 -2.72 -3.29 -19.83
CA ALA A 378 -3.42 -3.85 -21.00
C ALA A 378 -4.37 -2.86 -21.70
N LYS A 379 -4.82 -1.81 -21.00
CA LYS A 379 -5.69 -0.75 -21.55
C LYS A 379 -4.92 0.38 -22.27
N ALA A 380 -3.59 0.42 -22.17
CA ALA A 380 -2.79 1.53 -22.71
C ALA A 380 -2.96 1.71 -24.22
N ALA A 381 -2.95 0.62 -24.99
CA ALA A 381 -3.13 0.68 -26.45
C ALA A 381 -4.54 1.17 -26.85
N GLU A 382 -5.57 0.75 -26.12
CA GLU A 382 -6.96 1.20 -26.33
C GLU A 382 -7.09 2.71 -26.06
N LEU A 383 -6.54 3.19 -24.94
CA LEU A 383 -6.52 4.61 -24.59
C LEU A 383 -5.78 5.45 -25.65
N ALA A 384 -4.59 5.02 -26.07
CA ALA A 384 -3.81 5.72 -27.09
C ALA A 384 -4.58 5.85 -28.41
N LYS A 385 -5.35 4.82 -28.81
CA LYS A 385 -6.19 4.83 -30.01
C LYS A 385 -7.36 5.80 -29.87
N LYS A 386 -8.06 5.80 -28.72
CA LYS A 386 -9.24 6.68 -28.50
C LYS A 386 -8.86 8.17 -28.43
N VAL A 387 -7.66 8.48 -27.98
CA VAL A 387 -7.18 9.88 -27.87
C VAL A 387 -6.64 10.40 -29.20
N LYS A 388 -6.09 9.53 -30.04
CA LYS A 388 -5.50 9.94 -31.34
C LYS A 388 -6.51 9.95 -32.48
N GLY A 389 -7.74 9.50 -32.25
CA GLY A 389 -8.84 9.45 -33.22
C GLY A 389 -8.76 8.24 -34.09
#